data_c401ecc53eea5e3a2af9cedee7772e65
#
_entry.id   c401ecc53eea5e3a2af9cedee7772e65
#
_cell.length_a   1.000
_cell.length_b   1.000
_cell.length_c   1.000
_cell.angle_alpha   90.00
_cell.angle_beta   90.00
_cell.angle_gamma   90.00
#
_symmetry.space_group_name_H-M   'P 1'
#
loop_
_entity.id
_entity.type
_entity.pdbx_description
1 polymer ?
#
loop_
_entity_poly.entity_id
_entity_poly.type
_entity_poly.pdbx_seq_one_letter_code
_entity_poly.pdbx_strand_id
1 'polypeptide(L)'
;MKALKYVAAGLLAVAFTSAVAAQKSNESNVESEYLSSVEDVVISELAASEERDNKLVALQYLDTAISEGRATPDMMKALDSLAGEGITAQSRTNGRLVNNYPDIRAKACDILANVKTEESKDTLVKVALADNEPMVITAAIRSLGDIGMNDNDEVTKTIAWAQKKNAVLNPTSSLALEVLIAYEKLADSVQDKGEMIQSVGAIATDYHYVKPVRDRALALLKTLVVDEFPQSFCHFQVA
;
A
#
# COMPACT_ATOMS: atom_id res chain seq x y z
N MET A 1 6.69 -60.21 -47.76
CA MET A 1 7.26 -60.15 -46.41
C MET A 1 8.54 -59.30 -46.30
N LYS A 2 8.62 -58.17 -47.00
CA LYS A 2 9.79 -57.24 -46.91
C LYS A 2 9.42 -55.84 -46.42
N ALA A 3 8.12 -55.53 -46.22
CA ALA A 3 7.64 -54.21 -45.73
C ALA A 3 7.51 -54.09 -44.24
N LEU A 4 7.58 -55.18 -43.49
CA LEU A 4 7.35 -55.19 -42.04
C LEU A 4 8.62 -54.93 -41.19
N LYS A 5 9.80 -54.88 -41.85
CA LYS A 5 11.08 -54.66 -41.14
C LYS A 5 11.47 -53.19 -40.99
N TYR A 6 10.81 -52.28 -41.68
CA TYR A 6 11.13 -50.84 -41.62
C TYR A 6 10.23 -50.06 -40.73
N VAL A 7 9.11 -50.63 -40.24
CA VAL A 7 8.20 -49.99 -39.30
C VAL A 7 8.70 -50.07 -37.85
N ALA A 8 9.49 -51.12 -37.56
CA ALA A 8 10.05 -51.31 -36.22
C ALA A 8 11.29 -50.43 -35.90
N ALA A 9 11.97 -49.92 -36.95
CA ALA A 9 13.15 -49.06 -36.78
C ALA A 9 12.81 -47.56 -36.64
N GLY A 10 11.58 -47.13 -37.02
CA GLY A 10 11.14 -45.75 -36.93
C GLY A 10 10.57 -45.36 -35.60
N LEU A 11 10.19 -46.30 -34.74
CA LEU A 11 9.54 -46.07 -33.44
C LEU A 11 10.53 -45.96 -32.26
N LEU A 12 11.81 -46.24 -32.49
CA LEU A 12 12.84 -46.16 -31.45
C LEU A 12 13.64 -44.85 -31.45
N ALA A 13 13.44 -43.99 -32.47
CA ALA A 13 14.16 -42.72 -32.60
C ALA A 13 13.41 -41.50 -32.05
N VAL A 14 12.15 -41.66 -31.57
CA VAL A 14 11.32 -40.56 -31.05
C VAL A 14 11.31 -40.48 -29.52
N ALA A 15 11.91 -41.45 -28.82
CA ALA A 15 11.85 -41.53 -27.37
C ALA A 15 13.02 -40.85 -26.62
N PHE A 16 13.93 -40.14 -27.31
CA PHE A 16 15.10 -39.53 -26.65
C PHE A 16 15.18 -38.01 -26.77
N THR A 17 14.09 -37.31 -27.10
CA THR A 17 14.07 -35.84 -27.13
C THR A 17 13.13 -35.22 -26.07
N SER A 18 12.83 -35.95 -25.03
CA SER A 18 12.08 -35.36 -23.88
C SER A 18 12.90 -35.52 -22.63
N ALA A 19 13.40 -34.43 -22.15
CA ALA A 19 13.86 -34.14 -20.81
C ALA A 19 15.27 -33.48 -20.76
N VAL A 20 15.42 -32.39 -21.50
CA VAL A 20 16.20 -31.30 -20.96
C VAL A 20 15.18 -30.21 -20.60
N ALA A 21 14.26 -30.51 -19.70
CA ALA A 21 13.68 -29.50 -18.83
C ALA A 21 14.86 -28.99 -18.02
N ALA A 22 15.34 -27.80 -18.37
CA ALA A 22 16.28 -27.07 -17.55
C ALA A 22 15.66 -26.99 -16.16
N GLN A 23 16.12 -27.86 -15.28
CA GLN A 23 16.03 -27.69 -13.87
C GLN A 23 16.77 -26.38 -13.61
N LYS A 24 16.00 -25.28 -13.52
CA LYS A 24 16.49 -24.03 -12.97
C LYS A 24 16.84 -24.38 -11.53
N SER A 25 18.10 -24.78 -11.33
CA SER A 25 18.65 -24.99 -10.01
C SER A 25 18.50 -23.68 -9.29
N ASN A 26 17.68 -23.67 -8.23
CA ASN A 26 17.73 -22.66 -7.18
C ASN A 26 19.05 -22.82 -6.39
N GLU A 27 20.15 -22.91 -7.04
CA GLU A 27 21.44 -22.59 -6.46
C GLU A 27 21.46 -21.07 -6.42
N SER A 28 21.05 -20.51 -5.26
CA SER A 28 21.44 -19.16 -4.89
C SER A 28 22.97 -19.17 -4.97
N ASN A 29 23.52 -18.50 -5.99
CA ASN A 29 24.96 -18.39 -6.10
C ASN A 29 25.44 -17.67 -4.85
N VAL A 30 26.43 -18.21 -4.15
CA VAL A 30 27.03 -17.61 -2.94
C VAL A 30 27.36 -16.13 -3.17
N GLU A 31 27.70 -15.78 -4.41
CA GLU A 31 27.94 -14.40 -4.83
C GLU A 31 26.65 -13.55 -4.79
N SER A 32 25.50 -14.06 -5.23
CA SER A 32 24.22 -13.31 -5.15
C SER A 32 23.73 -13.14 -3.73
N GLU A 33 23.94 -14.13 -2.87
CA GLU A 33 23.63 -14.06 -1.44
C GLU A 33 24.54 -13.05 -0.72
N TYR A 34 25.83 -13.02 -1.05
CA TYR A 34 26.75 -12.02 -0.53
C TYR A 34 26.39 -10.61 -0.98
N LEU A 35 26.06 -10.40 -2.26
CA LEU A 35 25.67 -9.09 -2.78
C LEU A 35 24.37 -8.60 -2.15
N SER A 36 23.38 -9.47 -1.94
CA SER A 36 22.14 -9.13 -1.24
C SER A 36 22.43 -8.72 0.22
N SER A 37 23.29 -9.45 0.92
CA SER A 37 23.69 -9.10 2.30
C SER A 37 24.40 -7.75 2.38
N VAL A 38 25.23 -7.40 1.40
CA VAL A 38 25.90 -6.08 1.33
C VAL A 38 24.87 -4.99 1.03
N GLU A 39 23.93 -5.23 0.14
CA GLU A 39 22.84 -4.29 -0.17
C GLU A 39 21.98 -3.99 1.07
N ASP A 40 21.61 -5.01 1.85
CA ASP A 40 20.88 -4.86 3.12
C ASP A 40 21.62 -3.97 4.12
N VAL A 41 22.94 -4.17 4.28
CA VAL A 41 23.76 -3.35 5.18
C VAL A 41 23.80 -1.90 4.71
N VAL A 42 24.03 -1.66 3.42
CA VAL A 42 24.09 -0.30 2.86
C VAL A 42 22.76 0.42 3.03
N ILE A 43 21.64 -0.23 2.73
CA ILE A 43 20.30 0.34 2.91
C ILE A 43 20.05 0.66 4.37
N SER A 44 20.38 -0.25 5.28
CA SER A 44 20.18 -0.06 6.72
C SER A 44 20.98 1.12 7.26
N GLU A 45 22.25 1.26 6.87
CA GLU A 45 23.10 2.38 7.26
C GLU A 45 22.60 3.72 6.70
N LEU A 46 22.18 3.76 5.43
CA LEU A 46 21.60 4.96 4.83
C LEU A 46 20.29 5.35 5.50
N ALA A 47 19.42 4.39 5.82
CA ALA A 47 18.16 4.61 6.50
C ALA A 47 18.36 5.12 7.95
N ALA A 48 19.39 4.61 8.65
CA ALA A 48 19.74 5.02 10.00
C ALA A 48 20.47 6.37 10.08
N SER A 49 20.99 6.88 8.95
CA SER A 49 21.72 8.15 8.89
C SER A 49 20.88 9.32 9.41
N GLU A 50 21.49 10.29 10.07
CA GLU A 50 20.82 11.53 10.47
C GLU A 50 20.54 12.47 9.29
N GLU A 51 21.26 12.29 8.17
CA GLU A 51 21.11 13.12 6.98
C GLU A 51 19.89 12.73 6.15
N ARG A 52 19.04 13.71 5.85
CA ARG A 52 17.82 13.52 5.04
C ARG A 52 18.12 12.93 3.66
N ASP A 53 19.18 13.39 3.00
CA ASP A 53 19.51 12.96 1.64
C ASP A 53 19.93 11.49 1.58
N ASN A 54 20.62 10.98 2.61
CA ASN A 54 20.93 9.57 2.73
C ASN A 54 19.67 8.71 2.87
N LYS A 55 18.67 9.19 3.63
CA LYS A 55 17.36 8.52 3.74
C LYS A 55 16.61 8.48 2.42
N LEU A 56 16.71 9.55 1.59
CA LEU A 56 16.13 9.54 0.24
C LEU A 56 16.79 8.50 -0.67
N VAL A 57 18.11 8.35 -0.56
CA VAL A 57 18.86 7.33 -1.31
C VAL A 57 18.45 5.93 -0.83
N ALA A 58 18.31 5.72 0.48
CA ALA A 58 17.79 4.45 1.02
C ALA A 58 16.42 4.11 0.42
N LEU A 59 15.49 5.08 0.37
CA LEU A 59 14.17 4.87 -0.22
C LEU A 59 14.23 4.54 -1.72
N GLN A 60 15.19 5.07 -2.48
CA GLN A 60 15.38 4.72 -3.88
C GLN A 60 15.83 3.26 -4.06
N TYR A 61 16.78 2.81 -3.24
CA TYR A 61 17.20 1.40 -3.23
C TYR A 61 16.07 0.47 -2.81
N LEU A 62 15.32 0.82 -1.75
CA LEU A 62 14.16 0.05 -1.29
C LEU A 62 13.08 -0.06 -2.36
N ASP A 63 12.73 1.03 -3.03
CA ASP A 63 11.74 1.05 -4.11
C ASP A 63 12.16 0.13 -5.27
N THR A 64 13.45 0.19 -5.66
CA THR A 64 14.00 -0.67 -6.69
C THR A 64 13.96 -2.14 -6.27
N ALA A 65 14.46 -2.48 -5.08
CA ALA A 65 14.50 -3.85 -4.58
C ALA A 65 13.10 -4.46 -4.45
N ILE A 66 12.12 -3.70 -3.95
CA ILE A 66 10.73 -4.14 -3.81
C ILE A 66 10.09 -4.35 -5.19
N SER A 67 10.29 -3.41 -6.14
CA SER A 67 9.74 -3.53 -7.49
C SER A 67 10.29 -4.74 -8.26
N GLU A 68 11.52 -5.15 -7.94
CA GLU A 68 12.18 -6.34 -8.51
C GLU A 68 11.88 -7.64 -7.73
N GLY A 69 11.10 -7.57 -6.65
CA GLY A 69 10.76 -8.71 -5.81
C GLY A 69 11.91 -9.23 -4.95
N ARG A 70 12.91 -8.39 -4.66
CA ARG A 70 14.11 -8.71 -3.85
C ARG A 70 14.02 -8.21 -2.42
N ALA A 71 12.81 -7.87 -1.94
CA ALA A 71 12.61 -7.38 -0.59
C ALA A 71 13.08 -8.40 0.46
N THR A 72 13.98 -7.98 1.35
CA THR A 72 14.44 -8.78 2.48
C THR A 72 13.78 -8.31 3.77
N PRO A 73 13.78 -9.13 4.85
CA PRO A 73 13.26 -8.71 6.14
C PRO A 73 13.97 -7.47 6.73
N ASP A 74 15.27 -7.29 6.45
CA ASP A 74 16.03 -6.15 6.94
C ASP A 74 15.69 -4.87 6.13
N MET A 75 15.47 -4.98 4.82
CA MET A 75 14.92 -3.90 4.01
C MET A 75 13.54 -3.46 4.49
N MET A 76 12.66 -4.41 4.86
CA MET A 76 11.33 -4.08 5.40
C MET A 76 11.41 -3.36 6.74
N LYS A 77 12.31 -3.75 7.63
CA LYS A 77 12.56 -3.02 8.90
C LYS A 77 13.08 -1.60 8.65
N ALA A 78 13.98 -1.42 7.68
CA ALA A 78 14.47 -0.10 7.30
C ALA A 78 13.34 0.78 6.76
N LEU A 79 12.47 0.23 5.91
CA LEU A 79 11.31 0.94 5.37
C LEU A 79 10.30 1.33 6.46
N ASP A 80 10.00 0.42 7.40
CA ASP A 80 9.15 0.66 8.58
C ASP A 80 9.71 1.80 9.45
N SER A 81 11.02 1.78 9.70
CA SER A 81 11.72 2.84 10.43
C SER A 81 11.59 4.20 9.73
N LEU A 82 11.76 4.24 8.40
CA LEU A 82 11.62 5.47 7.61
C LEU A 82 10.18 5.99 7.59
N ALA A 83 9.18 5.10 7.56
CA ALA A 83 7.76 5.48 7.66
C ALA A 83 7.41 6.08 9.03
N GLY A 84 8.08 5.65 10.09
CA GLY A 84 7.92 6.15 11.46
C GLY A 84 8.91 7.26 11.86
N GLU A 85 9.73 7.77 10.96
CA GLU A 85 10.79 8.74 11.24
C GLU A 85 10.25 10.02 11.89
N GLY A 86 10.81 10.38 13.03
CA GLY A 86 10.36 11.57 13.79
C GLY A 86 9.02 11.42 14.52
N ILE A 87 8.33 10.30 14.37
CA ILE A 87 7.10 9.97 15.10
C ILE A 87 7.40 8.93 16.17
N THR A 88 7.75 7.72 15.77
CA THR A 88 8.07 6.61 16.67
C THR A 88 9.50 6.69 17.18
N ALA A 89 10.44 7.09 16.33
CA ALA A 89 11.84 7.30 16.65
C ALA A 89 12.19 8.80 16.59
N GLN A 90 12.10 9.51 17.72
CA GLN A 90 12.36 10.94 17.80
C GLN A 90 13.81 11.22 18.20
N SER A 91 14.56 11.95 17.37
CA SER A 91 15.84 12.55 17.71
C SER A 91 15.66 14.02 18.07
N ARG A 92 16.17 14.45 19.23
CA ARG A 92 16.01 15.82 19.71
C ARG A 92 17.37 16.42 20.08
N THR A 93 17.64 17.63 19.56
CA THR A 93 18.80 18.43 19.92
C THR A 93 18.32 19.72 20.56
N ASN A 94 18.74 20.02 21.78
CA ASN A 94 18.30 21.18 22.57
C ASN A 94 16.76 21.31 22.66
N GLY A 95 16.06 20.18 22.79
CA GLY A 95 14.60 20.13 22.87
C GLY A 95 13.87 20.24 21.51
N ARG A 96 14.56 20.52 20.43
CA ARG A 96 13.99 20.55 19.08
C ARG A 96 14.05 19.17 18.44
N LEU A 97 12.95 18.76 17.81
CA LEU A 97 12.92 17.57 16.96
C LEU A 97 13.75 17.85 15.70
N VAL A 98 14.77 17.02 15.44
CA VAL A 98 15.70 17.22 14.32
C VAL A 98 15.45 16.27 13.16
N ASN A 99 14.74 15.17 13.40
CA ASN A 99 14.45 14.15 12.40
C ASN A 99 12.96 14.16 11.92
N ASN A 100 12.35 15.33 11.85
CA ASN A 100 10.99 15.44 11.29
C ASN A 100 11.06 15.65 9.77
N TYR A 101 10.96 14.57 9.02
CA TYR A 101 11.01 14.58 7.56
C TYR A 101 9.70 14.03 6.95
N PRO A 102 8.66 14.87 6.80
CA PRO A 102 7.36 14.41 6.28
C PRO A 102 7.44 13.80 4.87
N ASP A 103 8.34 14.30 4.04
CA ASP A 103 8.55 13.79 2.69
C ASP A 103 9.16 12.38 2.66
N ILE A 104 10.06 12.07 3.60
CA ILE A 104 10.61 10.73 3.80
C ILE A 104 9.47 9.77 4.19
N ARG A 105 8.67 10.13 5.20
CA ARG A 105 7.56 9.31 5.66
C ARG A 105 6.52 9.07 4.57
N ALA A 106 6.13 10.13 3.85
CA ALA A 106 5.17 10.01 2.75
C ALA A 106 5.67 9.06 1.66
N LYS A 107 6.95 9.19 1.25
CA LYS A 107 7.53 8.31 0.25
C LYS A 107 7.66 6.87 0.76
N ALA A 108 8.01 6.66 2.04
CA ALA A 108 8.02 5.33 2.64
C ALA A 108 6.63 4.69 2.63
N CYS A 109 5.56 5.45 2.94
CA CYS A 109 4.19 4.98 2.81
C CYS A 109 3.84 4.56 1.39
N ASP A 110 4.21 5.37 0.38
CA ASP A 110 3.95 5.04 -1.03
C ASP A 110 4.68 3.75 -1.47
N ILE A 111 5.89 3.50 -0.97
CA ILE A 111 6.63 2.27 -1.25
C ILE A 111 5.99 1.06 -0.55
N LEU A 112 5.52 1.22 0.70
CA LEU A 112 4.82 0.17 1.45
C LEU A 112 3.56 -0.32 0.73
N ALA A 113 2.90 0.51 -0.09
CA ALA A 113 1.76 0.11 -0.90
C ALA A 113 2.04 -1.07 -1.86
N ASN A 114 3.31 -1.21 -2.29
CA ASN A 114 3.74 -2.29 -3.18
C ASN A 114 3.98 -3.62 -2.44
N VAL A 115 4.01 -3.59 -1.11
CA VAL A 115 4.23 -4.76 -0.25
C VAL A 115 2.92 -5.11 0.47
N LYS A 116 2.16 -6.03 -0.12
CA LYS A 116 0.84 -6.43 0.39
C LYS A 116 0.96 -7.44 1.52
N THR A 117 1.43 -7.00 2.69
CA THR A 117 1.55 -7.81 3.91
C THR A 117 0.82 -7.16 5.08
N GLU A 118 0.48 -7.96 6.10
CA GLU A 118 -0.12 -7.45 7.33
C GLU A 118 0.78 -6.43 8.03
N GLU A 119 2.10 -6.67 8.04
CA GLU A 119 3.06 -5.77 8.65
C GLU A 119 3.05 -4.39 7.97
N SER A 120 3.00 -4.36 6.62
CA SER A 120 2.90 -3.10 5.86
C SER A 120 1.58 -2.37 6.15
N LYS A 121 0.46 -3.09 6.22
CA LYS A 121 -0.84 -2.54 6.60
C LYS A 121 -0.77 -1.93 8.01
N ASP A 122 -0.24 -2.66 8.99
CA ASP A 122 -0.15 -2.21 10.37
C ASP A 122 0.72 -0.96 10.52
N THR A 123 1.82 -0.88 9.78
CA THR A 123 2.68 0.31 9.76
C THR A 123 1.93 1.52 9.19
N LEU A 124 1.23 1.35 8.07
CA LEU A 124 0.44 2.41 7.47
C LEU A 124 -0.73 2.87 8.37
N VAL A 125 -1.39 1.95 9.08
CA VAL A 125 -2.41 2.26 10.10
C VAL A 125 -1.81 3.11 11.22
N LYS A 126 -0.66 2.71 11.76
CA LYS A 126 0.04 3.49 12.81
C LYS A 126 0.40 4.89 12.33
N VAL A 127 0.92 5.02 11.11
CA VAL A 127 1.27 6.32 10.51
C VAL A 127 0.02 7.18 10.33
N ALA A 128 -1.06 6.65 9.75
CA ALA A 128 -2.31 7.38 9.55
C ALA A 128 -2.92 7.91 10.85
N LEU A 129 -2.78 7.16 11.96
CA LEU A 129 -3.28 7.56 13.28
C LEU A 129 -2.36 8.56 13.99
N ALA A 130 -1.03 8.38 13.90
CA ALA A 130 -0.06 9.11 14.72
C ALA A 130 0.45 10.39 14.06
N ASP A 131 0.51 10.46 12.73
CA ASP A 131 1.03 11.64 12.05
C ASP A 131 0.05 12.82 12.10
N ASN A 132 0.60 14.04 12.00
CA ASN A 132 -0.16 15.27 11.93
C ASN A 132 0.05 16.02 10.60
N GLU A 133 0.94 15.53 9.73
CA GLU A 133 1.22 16.15 8.45
C GLU A 133 0.25 15.62 7.37
N PRO A 134 -0.60 16.48 6.80
CA PRO A 134 -1.61 16.04 5.82
C PRO A 134 -1.02 15.26 4.65
N MET A 135 0.19 15.61 4.21
CA MET A 135 0.89 14.92 3.12
C MET A 135 1.17 13.46 3.45
N VAL A 136 1.62 13.18 4.67
CA VAL A 136 1.95 11.82 5.12
C VAL A 136 0.68 11.01 5.30
N ILE A 137 -0.35 11.59 5.96
CA ILE A 137 -1.65 10.94 6.15
C ILE A 137 -2.29 10.62 4.80
N THR A 138 -2.19 11.53 3.83
CA THR A 138 -2.69 11.33 2.46
C THR A 138 -2.01 10.13 1.78
N ALA A 139 -0.67 10.03 1.89
CA ALA A 139 0.09 8.91 1.36
C ALA A 139 -0.29 7.60 2.06
N ALA A 140 -0.37 7.59 3.40
CA ALA A 140 -0.76 6.40 4.16
C ALA A 140 -2.16 5.89 3.79
N ILE A 141 -3.16 6.78 3.65
CA ILE A 141 -4.53 6.41 3.27
C ILE A 141 -4.57 5.87 1.83
N ARG A 142 -3.86 6.50 0.89
CA ARG A 142 -3.72 5.99 -0.49
C ARG A 142 -3.18 4.57 -0.47
N SER A 143 -2.08 4.36 0.24
CA SER A 143 -1.39 3.08 0.34
C SER A 143 -2.24 1.99 1.00
N LEU A 144 -3.01 2.32 2.04
CA LEU A 144 -3.99 1.42 2.66
C LEU A 144 -5.07 0.98 1.66
N GLY A 145 -5.56 1.92 0.82
CA GLY A 145 -6.49 1.61 -0.25
C GLY A 145 -5.87 0.72 -1.35
N ASP A 146 -4.56 0.88 -1.64
CA ASP A 146 -3.85 0.09 -2.66
C ASP A 146 -3.52 -1.34 -2.19
N ILE A 147 -3.22 -1.50 -0.91
CA ILE A 147 -3.05 -2.82 -0.29
C ILE A 147 -4.37 -3.59 -0.31
N GLY A 148 -5.49 -2.93 -0.01
CA GLY A 148 -6.83 -3.49 -0.09
C GLY A 148 -7.20 -4.47 1.03
N MET A 149 -6.38 -4.62 2.08
CA MET A 149 -6.66 -5.42 3.27
C MET A 149 -7.53 -4.63 4.24
N ASN A 150 -8.65 -5.20 4.70
CA ASN A 150 -9.58 -4.51 5.60
C ASN A 150 -10.25 -5.49 6.58
N ASP A 151 -9.45 -6.26 7.30
CA ASP A 151 -9.96 -7.22 8.27
C ASP A 151 -10.69 -6.50 9.42
N ASN A 152 -11.92 -6.97 9.72
CA ASN A 152 -12.78 -6.42 10.76
C ASN A 152 -13.01 -4.89 10.64
N ASP A 153 -12.96 -4.35 9.43
CA ASP A 153 -13.14 -2.92 9.15
C ASP A 153 -12.09 -2.00 9.81
N GLU A 154 -10.92 -2.54 10.18
CA GLU A 154 -9.87 -1.79 10.84
C GLU A 154 -9.38 -0.62 9.99
N VAL A 155 -9.11 -0.87 8.70
CA VAL A 155 -8.58 0.14 7.78
C VAL A 155 -9.63 1.20 7.50
N THR A 156 -10.88 0.82 7.24
CA THR A 156 -11.96 1.79 6.99
C THR A 156 -12.26 2.66 8.20
N LYS A 157 -12.21 2.11 9.42
CA LYS A 157 -12.34 2.87 10.67
C LYS A 157 -11.16 3.82 10.88
N THR A 158 -9.94 3.37 10.59
CA THR A 158 -8.74 4.21 10.64
C THR A 158 -8.85 5.40 9.68
N ILE A 159 -9.28 5.17 8.45
CA ILE A 159 -9.50 6.22 7.44
C ILE A 159 -10.59 7.20 7.91
N ALA A 160 -11.70 6.71 8.45
CA ALA A 160 -12.79 7.55 8.97
C ALA A 160 -12.30 8.44 10.12
N TRP A 161 -11.51 7.89 11.04
CA TRP A 161 -10.93 8.64 12.16
C TRP A 161 -9.93 9.69 11.65
N ALA A 162 -9.01 9.34 10.75
CA ALA A 162 -8.02 10.25 10.18
C ALA A 162 -8.70 11.41 9.43
N GLN A 163 -9.73 11.12 8.63
CA GLN A 163 -10.53 12.12 7.93
C GLN A 163 -11.20 13.07 8.92
N LYS A 164 -11.88 12.54 9.96
CA LYS A 164 -12.57 13.34 10.96
C LYS A 164 -11.61 14.25 11.75
N LYS A 165 -10.43 13.74 12.14
CA LYS A 165 -9.38 14.50 12.80
C LYS A 165 -8.90 15.66 11.92
N ASN A 166 -8.61 15.39 10.65
CA ASN A 166 -8.05 16.38 9.74
C ASN A 166 -9.11 17.39 9.23
N ALA A 167 -10.37 17.01 9.14
CA ALA A 167 -11.46 17.95 8.81
C ALA A 167 -11.54 19.11 9.81
N VAL A 168 -11.16 18.87 11.07
CA VAL A 168 -11.15 19.91 12.11
C VAL A 168 -9.81 20.65 12.17
N LEU A 169 -8.69 19.92 12.08
CA LEU A 169 -7.35 20.48 12.30
C LEU A 169 -6.77 21.16 11.06
N ASN A 170 -6.90 20.53 9.91
CA ASN A 170 -6.32 21.01 8.66
C ASN A 170 -7.05 20.39 7.45
N PRO A 171 -8.25 20.87 7.11
CA PRO A 171 -9.04 20.32 6.01
C PRO A 171 -8.35 20.55 4.66
N THR A 172 -7.96 19.49 3.98
CA THR A 172 -7.35 19.56 2.64
C THR A 172 -8.16 18.73 1.65
N SER A 173 -8.42 19.30 0.47
CA SER A 173 -9.13 18.59 -0.59
C SER A 173 -8.36 17.39 -1.13
N SER A 174 -7.04 17.39 -1.02
CA SER A 174 -6.17 16.27 -1.42
C SER A 174 -6.41 15.06 -0.53
N LEU A 175 -6.39 15.26 0.80
CA LEU A 175 -6.69 14.18 1.75
C LEU A 175 -8.10 13.64 1.56
N ALA A 176 -9.09 14.53 1.46
CA ALA A 176 -10.48 14.12 1.24
C ALA A 176 -10.66 13.31 -0.05
N LEU A 177 -9.96 13.69 -1.13
CA LEU A 177 -9.99 12.93 -2.37
C LEU A 177 -9.42 11.51 -2.22
N GLU A 178 -8.26 11.38 -1.55
CA GLU A 178 -7.65 10.06 -1.34
C GLU A 178 -8.49 9.18 -0.40
N VAL A 179 -9.16 9.78 0.60
CA VAL A 179 -10.15 9.07 1.43
C VAL A 179 -11.27 8.48 0.57
N LEU A 180 -11.83 9.24 -0.38
CA LEU A 180 -12.87 8.74 -1.27
C LEU A 180 -12.35 7.63 -2.18
N ILE A 181 -11.14 7.77 -2.74
CA ILE A 181 -10.52 6.76 -3.60
C ILE A 181 -10.25 5.47 -2.80
N ALA A 182 -9.74 5.59 -1.57
CA ALA A 182 -9.51 4.43 -0.71
C ALA A 182 -10.83 3.70 -0.38
N TYR A 183 -11.90 4.45 -0.07
CA TYR A 183 -13.21 3.87 0.17
C TYR A 183 -13.80 3.18 -1.06
N GLU A 184 -13.62 3.75 -2.25
CA GLU A 184 -14.03 3.09 -3.51
C GLU A 184 -13.35 1.72 -3.70
N LYS A 185 -12.06 1.63 -3.33
CA LYS A 185 -11.29 0.38 -3.42
C LYS A 185 -11.67 -0.65 -2.36
N LEU A 186 -12.07 -0.19 -1.16
CA LEU A 186 -12.36 -1.03 -0.01
C LEU A 186 -13.85 -1.38 0.13
N ALA A 187 -14.76 -0.75 -0.64
CA ALA A 187 -16.21 -0.83 -0.47
C ALA A 187 -16.76 -2.26 -0.44
N ASP A 188 -16.17 -3.17 -1.24
CA ASP A 188 -16.59 -4.57 -1.33
C ASP A 188 -16.10 -5.42 -0.14
N SER A 189 -15.07 -4.96 0.60
CA SER A 189 -14.50 -5.67 1.75
C SER A 189 -15.07 -5.24 3.09
N VAL A 190 -15.87 -4.16 3.12
CA VAL A 190 -16.43 -3.58 4.35
C VAL A 190 -17.63 -4.38 4.83
N GLN A 191 -17.61 -4.75 6.12
CA GLN A 191 -18.71 -5.46 6.78
C GLN A 191 -19.79 -4.48 7.28
N ASP A 192 -19.37 -3.35 7.89
CA ASP A 192 -20.27 -2.28 8.35
C ASP A 192 -19.91 -0.97 7.63
N LYS A 193 -20.77 -0.57 6.70
CA LYS A 193 -20.61 0.65 5.90
C LYS A 193 -20.97 1.94 6.64
N GLY A 194 -21.46 1.87 7.89
CA GLY A 194 -21.97 3.03 8.63
C GLY A 194 -20.97 4.16 8.79
N GLU A 195 -19.75 3.86 9.25
CA GLU A 195 -18.69 4.87 9.43
C GLU A 195 -18.18 5.42 8.08
N MET A 196 -18.11 4.57 7.05
CA MET A 196 -17.75 4.99 5.70
C MET A 196 -18.78 5.97 5.15
N ILE A 197 -20.08 5.65 5.23
CA ILE A 197 -21.18 6.51 4.77
C ILE A 197 -21.15 7.84 5.53
N GLN A 198 -20.94 7.83 6.85
CA GLN A 198 -20.83 9.04 7.65
C GLN A 198 -19.65 9.91 7.20
N SER A 199 -18.47 9.32 6.98
CA SER A 199 -17.27 10.01 6.53
C SER A 199 -17.45 10.63 5.14
N VAL A 200 -18.00 9.87 4.20
CA VAL A 200 -18.28 10.35 2.83
C VAL A 200 -19.34 11.46 2.86
N GLY A 201 -20.39 11.33 3.69
CA GLY A 201 -21.41 12.36 3.88
C GLY A 201 -20.83 13.67 4.43
N ALA A 202 -19.90 13.59 5.40
CA ALA A 202 -19.21 14.76 5.93
C ALA A 202 -18.39 15.47 4.83
N ILE A 203 -17.66 14.73 3.98
CA ILE A 203 -16.91 15.31 2.85
C ILE A 203 -17.85 15.97 1.83
N ALA A 204 -18.99 15.34 1.54
CA ALA A 204 -19.95 15.84 0.54
C ALA A 204 -20.57 17.19 0.93
N THR A 205 -20.75 17.43 2.23
CA THR A 205 -21.43 18.62 2.77
C THR A 205 -20.49 19.73 3.22
N ASP A 206 -19.19 19.46 3.35
CA ASP A 206 -18.21 20.43 3.84
C ASP A 206 -17.71 21.35 2.73
N TYR A 207 -17.99 22.65 2.85
CA TYR A 207 -17.59 23.68 1.87
C TYR A 207 -16.09 24.02 1.88
N HIS A 208 -15.31 23.53 2.83
CA HIS A 208 -13.84 23.66 2.82
C HIS A 208 -13.23 22.85 1.66
N TYR A 209 -13.91 21.79 1.21
CA TYR A 209 -13.44 20.99 0.07
C TYR A 209 -13.91 21.57 -1.26
N VAL A 210 -13.05 21.45 -2.27
CA VAL A 210 -13.38 21.91 -3.63
C VAL A 210 -14.56 21.14 -4.22
N LYS A 211 -15.33 21.79 -5.08
CA LYS A 211 -16.56 21.22 -5.65
C LYS A 211 -16.36 19.83 -6.28
N PRO A 212 -15.32 19.54 -7.09
CA PRO A 212 -15.14 18.20 -7.67
C PRO A 212 -15.03 17.08 -6.63
N VAL A 213 -14.39 17.33 -5.48
CA VAL A 213 -14.27 16.36 -4.38
C VAL A 213 -15.65 16.10 -3.76
N ARG A 214 -16.43 17.15 -3.50
CA ARG A 214 -17.79 17.03 -2.96
C ARG A 214 -18.73 16.31 -3.93
N ASP A 215 -18.64 16.59 -5.23
CA ASP A 215 -19.44 15.92 -6.25
C ASP A 215 -19.09 14.41 -6.32
N ARG A 216 -17.79 14.06 -6.21
CA ARG A 216 -17.36 12.65 -6.12
C ARG A 216 -17.87 11.98 -4.86
N ALA A 217 -17.84 12.66 -3.70
CA ALA A 217 -18.40 12.15 -2.45
C ALA A 217 -19.90 11.87 -2.59
N LEU A 218 -20.68 12.78 -3.22
CA LEU A 218 -22.10 12.55 -3.49
C LEU A 218 -22.35 11.37 -4.43
N ALA A 219 -21.49 11.16 -5.43
CA ALA A 219 -21.59 10.02 -6.32
C ALA A 219 -21.34 8.69 -5.58
N LEU A 220 -20.25 8.64 -4.77
CA LEU A 220 -19.93 7.47 -3.96
C LEU A 220 -21.03 7.17 -2.92
N LEU A 221 -21.58 8.21 -2.28
CA LEU A 221 -22.66 8.03 -1.29
C LEU A 221 -23.89 7.37 -1.91
N LYS A 222 -24.23 7.74 -3.15
CA LYS A 222 -25.37 7.11 -3.87
C LYS A 222 -25.12 5.61 -4.10
N THR A 223 -23.92 5.21 -4.48
CA THR A 223 -23.60 3.78 -4.69
C THR A 223 -23.65 3.01 -3.36
N LEU A 224 -23.04 3.52 -2.30
CA LEU A 224 -23.00 2.86 -0.99
C LEU A 224 -24.40 2.67 -0.38
N VAL A 225 -25.30 3.67 -0.52
CA VAL A 225 -26.66 3.60 0.03
C VAL A 225 -27.56 2.67 -0.80
N VAL A 226 -27.39 2.62 -2.12
CA VAL A 226 -28.17 1.69 -2.98
C VAL A 226 -27.82 0.23 -2.67
N ASP A 227 -26.56 -0.05 -2.40
CA ASP A 227 -26.10 -1.40 -2.03
C ASP A 227 -26.65 -1.87 -0.68
N GLU A 228 -26.81 -0.97 0.29
CA GLU A 228 -27.36 -1.30 1.61
C GLU A 228 -28.89 -1.44 1.62
N PHE A 229 -29.61 -0.71 0.75
CA PHE A 229 -31.07 -0.68 0.74
C PHE A 229 -31.69 -0.98 -0.64
N PRO A 230 -31.43 -2.16 -1.23
CA PRO A 230 -31.88 -2.44 -2.59
C PRO A 230 -33.41 -2.48 -2.77
N GLN A 231 -34.20 -2.51 -1.70
CA GLN A 231 -35.68 -2.63 -1.77
C GLN A 231 -36.45 -1.37 -1.41
N SER A 232 -35.87 -0.33 -0.86
CA SER A 232 -36.61 0.86 -0.41
C SER A 232 -36.83 1.94 -1.49
N PHE A 233 -36.10 1.88 -2.61
CA PHE A 233 -36.22 2.89 -3.68
C PHE A 233 -37.28 2.60 -4.73
N CYS A 234 -37.86 1.39 -4.80
CA CYS A 234 -38.90 1.06 -5.79
C CYS A 234 -40.31 1.62 -5.49
N HIS A 235 -40.55 2.25 -4.35
CA HIS A 235 -41.90 2.72 -3.96
C HIS A 235 -42.13 4.23 -4.06
N PHE A 236 -41.15 5.01 -4.53
CA PHE A 236 -41.29 6.48 -4.58
C PHE A 236 -41.46 7.07 -6.00
N GLN A 237 -41.81 6.25 -6.99
CA GLN A 237 -41.94 6.71 -8.38
C GLN A 237 -43.36 6.54 -8.96
N VAL A 238 -44.40 6.58 -8.15
CA VAL A 238 -45.77 6.79 -8.65
C VAL A 238 -46.62 7.55 -7.61
N ALA A 239 -46.65 8.84 -7.68
CA ALA A 239 -47.78 9.69 -7.31
C ALA A 239 -47.60 11.08 -7.93
#